data_31fcbeb254893e4b0eb25b1ec9192b11
#
_entry.id   31fcbeb254893e4b0eb25b1ec9192b11
#
_cell.length_a   1.000
_cell.length_b   1.000
_cell.length_c   1.000
_cell.angle_alpha   90.00
_cell.angle_beta   90.00
_cell.angle_gamma   90.00
#
_symmetry.space_group_name_H-M   'P 1'
#
loop_
_entity.id
_entity.type
_entity.pdbx_description
1 polymer ?
#
loop_
_entity_poly.entity_id
_entity_poly.type
_entity_poly.pdbx_seq_one_letter_code
_entity_poly.pdbx_strand_id
1 'polypeptide(L)'
;MPIIRGVTAETSDNPFRGLRSMALHATEHGLAPPPPSHPWVSGAVVDIPAAGGFATLVALCDDTTSIYTSVGGGTIGLGTHAPVAEATHRLLAAIGPHLGEFWTDPDDGFPGEGSARIHVLLPDSRRAVDVPEASFWGKAPHPLLPVIAAVQGVMTAARQVR
;
A
#
# COMPACT_ATOMS: atom_id res chain seq x y z
N MET A 1 -15.36 -18.63 -26.20
CA MET A 1 -14.71 -17.41 -26.65
C MET A 1 -15.17 -16.15 -25.93
N PRO A 2 -16.47 -15.88 -25.82
CA PRO A 2 -16.91 -14.64 -25.15
C PRO A 2 -16.38 -14.51 -23.73
N ILE A 3 -16.38 -15.58 -22.97
CA ILE A 3 -15.89 -15.56 -21.59
C ILE A 3 -14.40 -15.23 -21.55
N ILE A 4 -13.63 -15.84 -22.42
CA ILE A 4 -12.20 -15.61 -22.47
C ILE A 4 -11.92 -14.17 -22.89
N ARG A 5 -12.66 -13.68 -23.86
CA ARG A 5 -12.52 -12.30 -24.28
C ARG A 5 -12.82 -11.33 -23.14
N GLY A 6 -13.88 -11.58 -22.38
CA GLY A 6 -14.25 -10.72 -21.26
C GLY A 6 -13.14 -10.66 -20.22
N VAL A 7 -12.59 -11.81 -19.86
CA VAL A 7 -11.50 -11.85 -18.87
C VAL A 7 -10.27 -11.13 -19.41
N THR A 8 -9.94 -11.36 -20.68
CA THR A 8 -8.78 -10.71 -21.29
C THR A 8 -8.95 -9.21 -21.35
N ALA A 9 -10.13 -8.74 -21.75
CA ALA A 9 -10.39 -7.32 -21.83
C ALA A 9 -10.30 -6.65 -20.45
N GLU A 10 -10.86 -7.30 -19.42
CA GLU A 10 -10.79 -6.79 -18.07
C GLU A 10 -9.35 -6.66 -17.61
N THR A 11 -8.54 -7.69 -17.84
CA THR A 11 -7.14 -7.68 -17.45
C THR A 11 -6.37 -6.61 -18.21
N SER A 12 -6.67 -6.43 -19.50
CA SER A 12 -5.97 -5.44 -20.31
C SER A 12 -6.37 -4.01 -19.95
N ASP A 13 -7.66 -3.79 -19.68
CA ASP A 13 -8.16 -2.44 -19.42
C ASP A 13 -7.88 -1.96 -17.99
N ASN A 14 -7.77 -2.89 -17.04
CA ASN A 14 -7.57 -2.52 -15.65
C ASN A 14 -6.68 -3.54 -14.95
N PRO A 15 -5.37 -3.32 -15.00
CA PRO A 15 -4.42 -4.24 -14.36
C PRO A 15 -4.36 -4.13 -12.84
N PHE A 16 -5.24 -3.34 -12.25
CA PHE A 16 -5.21 -3.02 -10.82
C PHE A 16 -5.07 -4.27 -9.93
N ARG A 17 -5.91 -5.28 -10.16
CA ARG A 17 -5.91 -6.47 -9.29
C ARG A 17 -4.60 -7.25 -9.38
N GLY A 18 -4.04 -7.36 -10.57
CA GLY A 18 -2.77 -8.05 -10.78
C GLY A 18 -1.62 -7.30 -10.12
N LEU A 19 -1.57 -6.00 -10.30
CA LEU A 19 -0.52 -5.17 -9.69
C LEU A 19 -0.61 -5.20 -8.17
N ARG A 20 -1.82 -5.12 -7.63
CA ARG A 20 -2.03 -5.19 -6.19
C ARG A 20 -1.61 -6.54 -5.65
N SER A 21 -1.99 -7.64 -6.32
CA SER A 21 -1.61 -8.97 -5.90
C SER A 21 -0.09 -9.15 -5.91
N MET A 22 0.58 -8.68 -6.94
CA MET A 22 2.04 -8.75 -6.99
C MET A 22 2.68 -7.98 -5.83
N ALA A 23 2.13 -6.82 -5.49
CA ALA A 23 2.66 -6.03 -4.38
C ALA A 23 2.45 -6.74 -3.04
N LEU A 24 1.25 -7.30 -2.82
CA LEU A 24 0.96 -8.01 -1.57
C LEU A 24 1.86 -9.23 -1.37
N HIS A 25 2.38 -9.80 -2.44
CA HIS A 25 3.24 -10.99 -2.39
C HIS A 25 4.67 -10.69 -2.85
N ALA A 26 5.09 -9.43 -2.73
CA ALA A 26 6.40 -8.99 -3.23
C ALA A 26 7.56 -9.75 -2.58
N THR A 27 7.46 -10.09 -1.30
CA THR A 27 8.54 -10.84 -0.63
C THR A 27 8.70 -12.24 -1.19
N GLU A 28 7.61 -12.84 -1.66
CA GLU A 28 7.63 -14.16 -2.31
C GLU A 28 8.19 -14.08 -3.72
N HIS A 29 8.20 -12.88 -4.31
CA HIS A 29 8.69 -12.66 -5.67
C HIS A 29 10.10 -12.06 -5.70
N GLY A 30 10.85 -12.19 -4.61
CA GLY A 30 12.26 -11.83 -4.61
C GLY A 30 12.58 -10.43 -4.15
N LEU A 31 11.68 -9.78 -3.43
CA LEU A 31 12.01 -8.49 -2.84
C LEU A 31 13.18 -8.65 -1.88
N ALA A 32 14.19 -7.79 -2.03
CA ALA A 32 15.37 -7.82 -1.18
C ALA A 32 15.02 -7.53 0.29
N PRO A 33 15.86 -8.00 1.24
CA PRO A 33 15.62 -7.70 2.65
C PRO A 33 15.59 -6.21 2.94
N PRO A 34 14.86 -5.77 3.97
CA PRO A 34 14.82 -4.36 4.31
C PRO A 34 16.17 -3.86 4.85
N PRO A 35 16.44 -2.55 4.68
CA PRO A 35 17.70 -1.96 5.16
C PRO A 35 17.73 -1.83 6.68
N PRO A 36 18.93 -1.58 7.26
CA PRO A 36 19.06 -1.43 8.72
C PRO A 36 18.20 -0.33 9.33
N SER A 37 17.80 0.68 8.55
CA SER A 37 16.98 1.79 9.05
C SER A 37 15.56 1.36 9.43
N HIS A 38 15.05 0.27 8.82
CA HIS A 38 13.75 -0.30 9.18
C HIS A 38 13.79 -1.81 8.94
N PRO A 39 14.58 -2.55 9.73
CA PRO A 39 14.92 -3.93 9.42
C PRO A 39 13.76 -4.93 9.50
N TRP A 40 12.66 -4.53 10.09
CA TRP A 40 11.52 -5.42 10.29
C TRP A 40 10.47 -5.33 9.18
N VAL A 41 10.48 -4.25 8.39
CA VAL A 41 9.38 -3.95 7.46
C VAL A 41 9.90 -3.91 6.05
N SER A 42 9.42 -4.84 5.23
CA SER A 42 9.79 -4.93 3.81
C SER A 42 8.94 -4.04 2.91
N GLY A 43 7.74 -3.71 3.33
CA GLY A 43 6.87 -2.88 2.53
C GLY A 43 5.51 -2.64 3.16
N ALA A 44 4.73 -1.79 2.50
CA ALA A 44 3.35 -1.53 2.87
C ALA A 44 2.49 -1.44 1.63
N VAL A 45 1.28 -1.94 1.73
CA VAL A 45 0.26 -1.82 0.67
C VAL A 45 -0.99 -1.30 1.34
N VAL A 46 -1.43 -0.11 0.95
CA VAL A 46 -2.51 0.60 1.63
C VAL A 46 -3.70 0.74 0.69
N ASP A 47 -4.82 0.15 1.05
CA ASP A 47 -6.07 0.31 0.32
C ASP A 47 -6.87 1.45 0.94
N ILE A 48 -7.13 2.47 0.15
CA ILE A 48 -7.75 3.71 0.60
C ILE A 48 -9.09 3.87 -0.12
N PRO A 49 -10.21 4.05 0.60
CA PRO A 49 -11.49 4.29 -0.07
C PRO A 49 -11.41 5.50 -0.99
N ALA A 50 -11.93 5.34 -2.20
CA ALA A 50 -11.97 6.40 -3.20
C ALA A 50 -13.29 6.33 -3.94
N ALA A 51 -13.63 7.38 -4.65
CA ALA A 51 -14.89 7.43 -5.39
C ALA A 51 -14.99 6.23 -6.35
N GLY A 52 -16.01 5.40 -6.16
CA GLY A 52 -16.25 4.25 -7.01
C GLY A 52 -15.39 3.02 -6.73
N GLY A 53 -14.55 3.04 -5.69
CA GLY A 53 -13.71 1.89 -5.37
C GLY A 53 -12.60 2.21 -4.39
N PHE A 54 -11.38 1.83 -4.73
CA PHE A 54 -10.21 2.03 -3.88
C PHE A 54 -9.04 2.59 -4.67
N ALA A 55 -8.20 3.36 -3.98
CA ALA A 55 -6.85 3.65 -4.43
C ALA A 55 -5.90 2.77 -3.61
N THR A 56 -4.88 2.21 -4.24
CA THR A 56 -3.89 1.39 -3.55
C THR A 56 -2.52 2.03 -3.66
N LEU A 57 -1.94 2.33 -2.52
CA LEU A 57 -0.56 2.82 -2.42
C LEU A 57 0.33 1.64 -2.14
N VAL A 58 1.38 1.49 -2.94
CA VAL A 58 2.44 0.49 -2.74
C VAL A 58 3.71 1.21 -2.36
N ALA A 59 4.36 0.78 -1.28
CA ALA A 59 5.60 1.37 -0.80
C ALA A 59 6.51 0.23 -0.34
N LEU A 60 7.55 -0.08 -1.11
CA LEU A 60 8.44 -1.20 -0.82
C LEU A 60 9.84 -0.71 -0.44
N CYS A 61 10.58 -1.55 0.26
CA CYS A 61 11.91 -1.17 0.77
C CYS A 61 12.97 -1.01 -0.31
N ASP A 62 12.69 -1.40 -1.54
CA ASP A 62 13.57 -1.18 -2.68
C ASP A 62 13.26 0.11 -3.43
N ASP A 63 12.52 1.02 -2.80
CA ASP A 63 12.05 2.30 -3.34
C ASP A 63 10.87 2.18 -4.31
N THR A 64 10.39 0.97 -4.63
CA THR A 64 9.19 0.83 -5.46
C THR A 64 8.04 1.54 -4.78
N THR A 65 7.48 2.54 -5.44
CA THR A 65 6.34 3.31 -4.93
C THR A 65 5.39 3.56 -6.08
N SER A 66 4.12 3.22 -5.88
CA SER A 66 3.10 3.33 -6.92
C SER A 66 1.75 3.60 -6.28
N ILE A 67 0.88 4.24 -7.04
CA ILE A 67 -0.51 4.45 -6.64
C ILE A 67 -1.38 4.06 -7.83
N TYR A 68 -2.31 3.12 -7.62
CA TYR A 68 -3.27 2.74 -8.64
C TYR A 68 -4.69 2.85 -8.12
N THR A 69 -5.66 2.96 -9.02
CA THR A 69 -7.08 2.98 -8.63
C THR A 69 -7.81 1.80 -9.23
N SER A 70 -8.80 1.29 -8.48
CA SER A 70 -9.61 0.16 -8.93
C SER A 70 -10.49 0.51 -10.12
N VAL A 71 -10.73 1.79 -10.35
CA VAL A 71 -11.54 2.25 -11.49
C VAL A 71 -10.69 2.51 -12.74
N GLY A 72 -9.40 2.28 -12.65
CA GLY A 72 -8.46 2.47 -13.75
C GLY A 72 -7.55 3.65 -13.52
N GLY A 73 -6.35 3.56 -14.08
CA GLY A 73 -5.36 4.62 -13.95
C GLY A 73 -4.49 4.47 -12.73
N GLY A 74 -3.43 5.26 -12.71
CA GLY A 74 -2.47 5.24 -11.62
C GLY A 74 -1.11 5.71 -12.10
N THR A 75 -0.16 5.72 -11.18
CA THR A 75 1.22 6.11 -11.47
C THR A 75 2.17 5.11 -10.85
N ILE A 76 3.06 4.55 -11.65
CA ILE A 76 4.13 3.67 -11.18
C ILE A 76 5.46 4.41 -11.28
N GLY A 77 6.49 3.88 -10.64
CA GLY A 77 7.83 4.47 -10.73
C GLY A 77 7.99 5.75 -9.93
N LEU A 78 7.09 6.03 -8.99
CA LEU A 78 7.17 7.25 -8.17
C LEU A 78 8.43 7.29 -7.32
N GLY A 79 8.95 6.12 -6.93
CA GLY A 79 10.13 6.02 -6.07
C GLY A 79 11.44 6.44 -6.73
N THR A 80 11.44 6.72 -8.04
CA THR A 80 12.62 7.28 -8.68
C THR A 80 12.84 8.75 -8.30
N HIS A 81 11.83 9.38 -7.70
CA HIS A 81 11.94 10.75 -7.20
C HIS A 81 12.36 10.71 -5.73
N ALA A 82 13.47 11.41 -5.42
CA ALA A 82 14.03 11.35 -4.06
C ALA A 82 13.03 11.70 -2.96
N PRO A 83 12.19 12.74 -3.08
CA PRO A 83 11.22 13.03 -2.01
C PRO A 83 10.24 11.91 -1.76
N VAL A 84 9.85 11.17 -2.80
CA VAL A 84 8.94 10.03 -2.65
C VAL A 84 9.65 8.87 -1.99
N ALA A 85 10.89 8.56 -2.42
CA ALA A 85 11.67 7.48 -1.82
C ALA A 85 11.90 7.74 -0.34
N GLU A 86 12.24 8.98 0.03
CA GLU A 86 12.44 9.35 1.43
C GLU A 86 11.16 9.18 2.25
N ALA A 87 10.02 9.62 1.70
CA ALA A 87 8.73 9.47 2.37
C ALA A 87 8.36 8.00 2.53
N THR A 88 8.65 7.17 1.53
CA THR A 88 8.43 5.72 1.58
C THR A 88 9.22 5.10 2.72
N HIS A 89 10.50 5.41 2.84
CA HIS A 89 11.30 4.85 3.94
C HIS A 89 10.86 5.36 5.31
N ARG A 90 10.41 6.61 5.39
CA ARG A 90 9.83 7.12 6.64
C ARG A 90 8.58 6.35 7.04
N LEU A 91 7.74 5.98 6.07
CA LEU A 91 6.56 5.17 6.33
C LEU A 91 6.94 3.81 6.90
N LEU A 92 7.88 3.12 6.23
CA LEU A 92 8.29 1.79 6.69
C LEU A 92 8.92 1.86 8.08
N ALA A 93 9.70 2.89 8.36
CA ALA A 93 10.28 3.09 9.70
C ALA A 93 9.21 3.38 10.74
N ALA A 94 8.16 4.13 10.38
CA ALA A 94 7.08 4.45 11.31
C ALA A 94 6.26 3.22 11.69
N ILE A 95 6.15 2.24 10.80
CA ILE A 95 5.36 1.03 11.05
C ILE A 95 6.01 0.14 12.10
N GLY A 96 7.34 0.03 12.08
CA GLY A 96 8.06 -0.92 12.92
C GLY A 96 7.64 -0.95 14.39
N PRO A 97 7.62 0.21 15.08
CA PRO A 97 7.21 0.24 16.48
C PRO A 97 5.76 -0.14 16.75
N HIS A 98 4.94 -0.18 15.72
CA HIS A 98 3.49 -0.42 15.87
C HIS A 98 3.04 -1.79 15.36
N LEU A 99 3.96 -2.71 15.09
CA LEU A 99 3.60 -4.03 14.54
C LEU A 99 2.60 -4.78 15.41
N GLY A 100 2.59 -4.55 16.72
CA GLY A 100 1.65 -5.18 17.63
C GLY A 100 0.19 -4.77 17.40
N GLU A 101 -0.06 -3.67 16.68
CA GLU A 101 -1.39 -3.20 16.37
C GLU A 101 -1.99 -3.90 15.14
N PHE A 102 -1.19 -4.72 14.43
CA PHE A 102 -1.58 -5.36 13.19
C PHE A 102 -1.85 -6.84 13.44
N TRP A 103 -2.95 -7.37 12.88
CA TRP A 103 -3.23 -8.80 13.01
C TRP A 103 -2.40 -9.60 12.01
N THR A 104 -2.17 -10.88 12.34
CA THR A 104 -1.36 -11.78 11.53
C THR A 104 -2.20 -12.50 10.49
N ASP A 105 -1.51 -12.96 9.43
CA ASP A 105 -2.10 -13.80 8.38
C ASP A 105 -3.36 -13.22 7.76
N PRO A 106 -3.33 -11.97 7.29
CA PRO A 106 -4.48 -11.40 6.61
C PRO A 106 -4.69 -12.06 5.26
N ASP A 107 -5.95 -12.10 4.81
CA ASP A 107 -6.23 -12.46 3.42
C ASP A 107 -5.88 -11.26 2.51
N ASP A 108 -6.08 -11.43 1.20
CA ASP A 108 -5.79 -10.39 0.22
C ASP A 108 -6.98 -9.46 -0.02
N GLY A 109 -8.05 -9.59 0.76
CA GLY A 109 -9.27 -8.84 0.55
C GLY A 109 -9.15 -7.36 0.84
N PHE A 110 -10.11 -6.61 0.35
CA PHE A 110 -10.22 -5.18 0.64
C PHE A 110 -10.86 -4.97 2.00
N PRO A 111 -10.66 -3.79 2.61
CA PRO A 111 -11.30 -3.48 3.88
C PRO A 111 -12.81 -3.37 3.71
N GLY A 112 -13.52 -3.46 4.82
CA GLY A 112 -14.94 -3.20 4.84
C GLY A 112 -15.25 -1.75 4.52
N GLU A 113 -16.52 -1.48 4.26
CA GLU A 113 -16.98 -0.12 3.97
C GLU A 113 -16.62 0.81 5.13
N GLY A 114 -16.14 2.00 4.78
CA GLY A 114 -15.79 3.03 5.75
C GLY A 114 -14.42 2.88 6.38
N SER A 115 -13.58 1.98 5.86
CA SER A 115 -12.24 1.75 6.39
C SER A 115 -11.18 1.75 5.30
N ALA A 116 -9.97 2.16 5.68
CA ALA A 116 -8.75 1.90 4.91
C ALA A 116 -8.09 0.66 5.51
N ARG A 117 -7.30 -0.06 4.72
CA ARG A 117 -6.55 -1.21 5.20
C ARG A 117 -5.08 -1.02 4.90
N ILE A 118 -4.23 -1.18 5.92
CA ILE A 118 -2.79 -1.12 5.78
C ILE A 118 -2.26 -2.54 5.90
N HIS A 119 -1.74 -3.09 4.80
CA HIS A 119 -0.99 -4.33 4.83
C HIS A 119 0.48 -4.00 5.05
N VAL A 120 1.13 -4.77 5.91
CA VAL A 120 2.56 -4.65 6.16
C VAL A 120 3.24 -5.93 5.73
N LEU A 121 4.22 -5.80 4.84
CA LEU A 121 5.02 -6.93 4.39
C LEU A 121 6.22 -7.05 5.31
N LEU A 122 6.39 -8.24 5.89
CA LEU A 122 7.57 -8.61 6.66
C LEU A 122 8.37 -9.60 5.82
N PRO A 123 9.64 -9.83 6.12
CA PRO A 123 10.45 -10.73 5.28
C PRO A 123 9.84 -12.09 5.04
N ASP A 124 9.12 -12.65 6.00
CA ASP A 124 8.56 -14.00 5.86
C ASP A 124 7.08 -14.11 6.25
N SER A 125 6.39 -12.97 6.36
CA SER A 125 4.97 -12.97 6.71
C SER A 125 4.34 -11.64 6.33
N ARG A 126 3.03 -11.51 6.58
CA ARG A 126 2.30 -10.27 6.32
C ARG A 126 1.33 -10.03 7.47
N ARG A 127 1.10 -8.78 7.78
CA ARG A 127 0.12 -8.34 8.76
C ARG A 127 -0.75 -7.25 8.18
N ALA A 128 -1.88 -6.97 8.81
CA ALA A 128 -2.77 -5.91 8.36
C ALA A 128 -3.51 -5.27 9.51
N VAL A 129 -4.03 -4.08 9.27
CA VAL A 129 -4.91 -3.39 10.21
C VAL A 129 -5.91 -2.57 9.40
N ASP A 130 -7.14 -2.50 9.89
CA ASP A 130 -8.15 -1.61 9.32
C ASP A 130 -8.20 -0.34 10.15
N VAL A 131 -8.27 0.78 9.46
CA VAL A 131 -8.32 2.11 10.08
C VAL A 131 -9.61 2.78 9.63
N PRO A 132 -10.44 3.25 10.57
CA PRO A 132 -11.66 3.98 10.17
C PRO A 132 -11.31 5.16 9.28
N GLU A 133 -12.14 5.40 8.28
CA GLU A 133 -11.89 6.45 7.30
C GLU A 133 -11.70 7.81 7.97
N ALA A 134 -12.49 8.11 9.00
CA ALA A 134 -12.35 9.36 9.73
C ALA A 134 -10.96 9.52 10.35
N SER A 135 -10.42 8.45 10.92
CA SER A 135 -9.06 8.47 11.48
C SER A 135 -8.02 8.59 10.38
N PHE A 136 -8.23 7.91 9.27
CA PHE A 136 -7.30 7.96 8.15
C PHE A 136 -7.16 9.39 7.59
N TRP A 137 -8.25 10.15 7.59
CA TRP A 137 -8.24 11.53 7.11
C TRP A 137 -7.98 12.56 8.20
N GLY A 138 -7.59 12.10 9.40
CA GLY A 138 -7.20 12.97 10.49
C GLY A 138 -8.36 13.61 11.25
N LYS A 139 -9.57 13.07 11.11
CA LYS A 139 -10.78 13.62 11.75
C LYS A 139 -11.11 12.94 13.06
N ALA A 140 -10.39 11.89 13.43
CA ALA A 140 -10.58 11.18 14.68
C ALA A 140 -9.24 10.64 15.18
N PRO A 141 -9.04 10.50 16.49
CA PRO A 141 -7.78 9.95 17.01
C PRO A 141 -7.64 8.48 16.70
N HIS A 142 -6.39 8.00 16.67
CA HIS A 142 -6.09 6.59 16.43
C HIS A 142 -4.69 6.27 16.95
N PRO A 143 -4.46 5.06 17.50
CA PRO A 143 -3.13 4.66 17.96
C PRO A 143 -2.08 4.66 16.85
N LEU A 144 -2.50 4.48 15.59
CA LEU A 144 -1.59 4.44 14.45
C LEU A 144 -1.43 5.79 13.76
N LEU A 145 -1.75 6.88 14.45
CA LEU A 145 -1.63 8.21 13.85
C LEU A 145 -0.25 8.47 13.22
N PRO A 146 0.87 8.08 13.85
CA PRO A 146 2.18 8.28 13.20
C PRO A 146 2.31 7.53 11.88
N VAL A 147 1.76 6.33 11.78
CA VAL A 147 1.76 5.56 10.54
C VAL A 147 0.86 6.23 9.51
N ILE A 148 -0.33 6.62 9.91
CA ILE A 148 -1.30 7.30 9.04
C ILE A 148 -0.68 8.58 8.48
N ALA A 149 -0.02 9.37 9.33
CA ALA A 149 0.63 10.60 8.89
C ALA A 149 1.73 10.31 7.87
N ALA A 150 2.47 9.21 8.06
CA ALA A 150 3.53 8.84 7.12
C ALA A 150 2.94 8.38 5.78
N VAL A 151 1.80 7.68 5.77
CA VAL A 151 1.09 7.35 4.53
C VAL A 151 0.71 8.64 3.79
N GLN A 152 0.13 9.60 4.52
CA GLN A 152 -0.22 10.90 3.93
C GLN A 152 1.01 11.60 3.38
N GLY A 153 2.16 11.46 4.04
CA GLY A 153 3.42 12.03 3.58
C GLY A 153 3.84 11.48 2.22
N VAL A 154 3.69 10.18 2.01
CA VAL A 154 4.00 9.56 0.71
C VAL A 154 3.06 10.10 -0.36
N MET A 155 1.77 10.19 -0.06
CA MET A 155 0.79 10.68 -1.01
C MET A 155 1.04 12.14 -1.38
N THR A 156 1.42 12.96 -0.40
CA THR A 156 1.74 14.36 -0.65
C THR A 156 2.98 14.49 -1.54
N ALA A 157 4.04 13.74 -1.23
CA ALA A 157 5.25 13.75 -2.05
C ALA A 157 4.95 13.30 -3.48
N ALA A 158 4.12 12.28 -3.64
CA ALA A 158 3.72 11.77 -4.95
C ALA A 158 2.99 12.84 -5.77
N ARG A 159 2.10 13.60 -5.14
CA ARG A 159 1.37 14.67 -5.83
C ARG A 159 2.31 15.78 -6.31
N GLN A 160 3.38 16.05 -5.59
CA GLN A 160 4.31 17.11 -5.92
C GLN A 160 5.22 16.77 -7.10
N VAL A 161 5.38 15.50 -7.41
CA VAL A 161 6.28 15.08 -8.50
C VAL A 161 5.52 14.64 -9.77
N ARG A 162 4.22 14.66 -9.73
CA ARG A 162 3.39 14.28 -10.89
C ARG A 162 3.07 15.47 -11.76
#